data_69e1d56a68e1a1aa15f34df6e3925c18
#
_entry.id   69e1d56a68e1a1aa15f34df6e3925c18
#
_cell.length_a   1.000
_cell.length_b   1.000
_cell.length_c   1.000
_cell.angle_alpha   90.00
_cell.angle_beta   90.00
_cell.angle_gamma   90.00
#
_symmetry.space_group_name_H-M   'P 1'
#
loop_
_entity.id
_entity.type
_entity.pdbx_description
1 polymer ?
#
loop_
_entity_poly.entity_id
_entity_poly.type
_entity_poly.pdbx_seq_one_letter_code
_entity_poly.pdbx_strand_id
1 'polypeptide(L)'
;DFTIKNDGNYYKIHEILSQYIQQKSISGNEKLAGDWLKNLCQQNDLHITQMGDANGNYNFSASIRPLSENLPNIIFLNHIDVVPVGDSSKWSYPPFSGMIMDGRVWGRGAFDNKGAAIVQLASVIQSARDFKEKDLPFNVTFLAVSCEETQCQGGVNYVINNHFNELNPSVVIGEGPPGLKGILETDTSLTLFGISIAHKRPFWLKLELELPTSGHGSVTPLSYSNKGMVIALSKVVSEDQPIEFIEANTQLLKALGKFENGIKSSALKHPHTFKGLLVPKLRERPEVFSLMSNTVTLTSLQSETNTVNLIPSKTTALLDCRLLPNTNRDEFLANFKKSLDNDSIKVSVMYETPPMQPSSDTTNFY
;
A
#
# COMPACT_ATOMS: atom_id res chain seq x y z
N ASP A 1 -16.58 -17.77 21.51
CA ASP A 1 -15.78 -17.58 20.28
C ASP A 1 -16.65 -16.90 19.22
N PHE A 2 -16.14 -15.83 18.61
CA PHE A 2 -16.82 -15.12 17.53
C PHE A 2 -16.84 -15.98 16.25
N THR A 3 -17.99 -16.08 15.61
CA THR A 3 -18.17 -16.80 14.34
C THR A 3 -18.97 -16.00 13.33
N ILE A 4 -18.71 -16.27 12.06
CA ILE A 4 -19.38 -15.66 10.91
C ILE A 4 -20.19 -16.74 10.20
N LYS A 5 -21.44 -16.41 9.84
CA LYS A 5 -22.34 -17.32 9.11
C LYS A 5 -21.97 -17.31 7.62
N ASN A 6 -21.78 -18.50 7.04
CA ASN A 6 -21.62 -18.70 5.61
C ASN A 6 -22.29 -20.01 5.19
N ASP A 7 -23.12 -19.99 4.14
CA ASP A 7 -23.85 -21.13 3.59
C ASP A 7 -24.57 -21.97 4.66
N GLY A 8 -25.20 -21.27 5.61
CA GLY A 8 -25.97 -21.87 6.69
C GLY A 8 -25.16 -22.40 7.87
N ASN A 9 -23.82 -22.41 7.79
CA ASN A 9 -22.91 -22.84 8.84
C ASN A 9 -22.22 -21.66 9.52
N TYR A 10 -21.61 -21.90 10.68
CA TYR A 10 -20.84 -20.90 11.43
C TYR A 10 -19.37 -21.28 11.45
N TYR A 11 -18.50 -20.34 11.05
CA TYR A 11 -17.07 -20.53 10.91
C TYR A 11 -16.29 -19.51 11.73
N LYS A 12 -15.10 -19.89 12.19
CA LYS A 12 -14.15 -18.98 12.81
C LYS A 12 -13.53 -18.03 11.76
N ILE A 13 -13.01 -16.89 12.20
CA ILE A 13 -12.45 -15.86 11.31
C ILE A 13 -11.40 -16.44 10.35
N HIS A 14 -10.48 -17.28 10.83
CA HIS A 14 -9.42 -17.86 10.00
C HIS A 14 -9.94 -18.88 8.98
N GLU A 15 -11.06 -19.55 9.26
CA GLU A 15 -11.72 -20.45 8.31
C GLU A 15 -12.42 -19.66 7.19
N ILE A 16 -13.06 -18.54 7.53
CA ILE A 16 -13.63 -17.60 6.56
C ILE A 16 -12.53 -17.00 5.68
N LEU A 17 -11.39 -16.60 6.26
CA LEU A 17 -10.23 -16.14 5.50
C LEU A 17 -9.74 -17.20 4.52
N SER A 18 -9.63 -18.45 4.97
CA SER A 18 -9.25 -19.58 4.10
C SER A 18 -10.20 -19.71 2.90
N GLN A 19 -11.51 -19.67 3.12
CA GLN A 19 -12.54 -19.73 2.08
C GLN A 19 -12.44 -18.51 1.13
N TYR A 20 -12.17 -17.32 1.67
CA TYR A 20 -12.04 -16.11 0.85
C TYR A 20 -10.79 -16.14 -0.03
N ILE A 21 -9.66 -16.68 0.45
CA ILE A 21 -8.45 -16.87 -0.36
C ILE A 21 -8.71 -17.80 -1.55
N GLN A 22 -9.55 -18.83 -1.39
CA GLN A 22 -9.93 -19.75 -2.46
C GLN A 22 -10.73 -19.06 -3.59
N GLN A 23 -11.35 -17.92 -3.31
CA GLN A 23 -11.97 -17.08 -4.33
C GLN A 23 -10.89 -16.26 -5.05
N LYS A 24 -10.45 -16.70 -6.21
CA LYS A 24 -9.42 -16.01 -7.00
C LYS A 24 -9.91 -14.63 -7.43
N SER A 25 -9.07 -13.61 -7.24
CA SER A 25 -9.40 -12.21 -7.54
C SER A 25 -8.19 -11.42 -8.01
N ILE A 26 -7.42 -11.96 -8.95
CA ILE A 26 -6.35 -11.18 -9.57
C ILE A 26 -6.98 -9.94 -10.22
N SER A 27 -6.34 -8.75 -10.04
CA SER A 27 -6.85 -7.46 -10.53
C SER A 27 -7.44 -7.54 -11.93
N GLY A 28 -8.67 -7.05 -12.11
CA GLY A 28 -9.48 -7.19 -13.31
C GLY A 28 -10.37 -8.44 -13.37
N ASN A 29 -10.31 -9.33 -12.35
CA ASN A 29 -11.12 -10.55 -12.26
C ASN A 29 -11.72 -10.74 -10.86
N GLU A 30 -12.22 -9.65 -10.25
CA GLU A 30 -12.67 -9.62 -8.87
C GLU A 30 -14.09 -10.19 -8.66
N LYS A 31 -14.86 -10.35 -9.73
CA LYS A 31 -16.30 -10.63 -9.66
C LYS A 31 -16.65 -11.83 -8.79
N LEU A 32 -15.97 -12.97 -8.94
CA LEU A 32 -16.28 -14.17 -8.15
C LEU A 32 -16.04 -13.95 -6.66
N ALA A 33 -14.91 -13.35 -6.32
CA ALA A 33 -14.54 -13.06 -4.94
C ALA A 33 -15.46 -11.98 -4.34
N GLY A 34 -15.81 -10.96 -5.12
CA GLY A 34 -16.73 -9.91 -4.73
C GLY A 34 -18.16 -10.44 -4.50
N ASP A 35 -18.67 -11.28 -5.39
CA ASP A 35 -20.00 -11.93 -5.21
C ASP A 35 -20.01 -12.81 -3.94
N TRP A 36 -18.95 -13.60 -3.72
CA TRP A 36 -18.82 -14.40 -2.51
C TRP A 36 -18.82 -13.54 -1.25
N LEU A 37 -18.00 -12.46 -1.24
CA LEU A 37 -17.88 -11.56 -0.10
C LEU A 37 -19.19 -10.80 0.16
N LYS A 38 -19.88 -10.36 -0.89
CA LYS A 38 -21.19 -9.71 -0.79
C LYS A 38 -22.24 -10.66 -0.20
N ASN A 39 -22.29 -11.89 -0.66
CA ASN A 39 -23.19 -12.91 -0.11
C ASN A 39 -22.88 -13.19 1.36
N LEU A 40 -21.60 -13.24 1.74
CA LEU A 40 -21.19 -13.38 3.14
C LEU A 40 -21.75 -12.24 4.01
N CYS A 41 -21.66 -11.00 3.53
CA CYS A 41 -22.20 -9.83 4.20
C CYS A 41 -23.74 -9.93 4.37
N GLN A 42 -24.45 -10.31 3.31
CA GLN A 42 -25.92 -10.48 3.33
C GLN A 42 -26.37 -11.55 4.32
N GLN A 43 -25.65 -12.68 4.40
CA GLN A 43 -25.97 -13.75 5.35
C GLN A 43 -25.74 -13.36 6.82
N ASN A 44 -25.04 -12.24 7.07
CA ASN A 44 -24.81 -11.67 8.40
C ASN A 44 -25.56 -10.35 8.63
N ASP A 45 -26.72 -10.20 7.99
CA ASP A 45 -27.70 -9.13 8.18
C ASP A 45 -27.16 -7.71 7.87
N LEU A 46 -26.15 -7.57 6.99
CA LEU A 46 -25.67 -6.27 6.54
C LEU A 46 -26.44 -5.76 5.32
N HIS A 47 -26.68 -4.46 5.28
CA HIS A 47 -27.33 -3.77 4.16
C HIS A 47 -26.34 -3.54 3.04
N ILE A 48 -26.62 -4.07 1.85
CA ILE A 48 -25.75 -3.99 0.69
C ILE A 48 -26.15 -2.85 -0.24
N THR A 49 -25.17 -2.02 -0.63
CA THR A 49 -25.31 -1.07 -1.72
C THR A 49 -24.25 -1.38 -2.79
N GLN A 50 -24.67 -1.68 -4.02
CA GLN A 50 -23.76 -1.90 -5.14
C GLN A 50 -23.21 -0.56 -5.64
N MET A 51 -21.89 -0.45 -5.79
CA MET A 51 -21.19 0.79 -6.12
C MET A 51 -20.26 0.62 -7.32
N GLY A 52 -20.64 -0.17 -8.29
CA GLY A 52 -19.89 -0.41 -9.50
C GLY A 52 -20.78 -1.06 -10.53
N ASP A 53 -20.38 -1.02 -11.80
CA ASP A 53 -21.08 -1.72 -12.85
C ASP A 53 -20.59 -3.17 -12.98
N ALA A 54 -21.40 -4.00 -13.64
CA ALA A 54 -21.09 -5.41 -13.84
C ALA A 54 -19.93 -5.68 -14.82
N ASN A 55 -19.39 -4.62 -15.46
CA ASN A 55 -18.49 -4.74 -16.62
C ASN A 55 -17.02 -4.46 -16.30
N GLY A 56 -16.63 -4.24 -15.04
CA GLY A 56 -15.22 -4.05 -14.72
C GLY A 56 -14.91 -3.45 -13.34
N ASN A 57 -15.93 -2.89 -12.65
CA ASN A 57 -15.73 -2.20 -11.38
C ASN A 57 -16.59 -2.86 -10.31
N TYR A 58 -16.05 -3.88 -9.68
CA TYR A 58 -16.78 -4.60 -8.64
C TYR A 58 -16.58 -3.93 -7.27
N ASN A 59 -17.40 -2.91 -6.98
CA ASN A 59 -17.39 -2.24 -5.69
C ASN A 59 -18.75 -2.39 -5.00
N PHE A 60 -18.76 -2.54 -3.70
CA PHE A 60 -19.97 -2.52 -2.89
C PHE A 60 -19.69 -2.08 -1.45
N SER A 61 -20.72 -1.57 -0.79
CA SER A 61 -20.71 -1.37 0.66
C SER A 61 -21.63 -2.36 1.36
N ALA A 62 -21.28 -2.72 2.57
CA ALA A 62 -22.08 -3.53 3.49
C ALA A 62 -22.13 -2.82 4.85
N SER A 63 -23.27 -2.26 5.20
CA SER A 63 -23.45 -1.39 6.36
C SER A 63 -24.42 -1.97 7.39
N ILE A 64 -24.27 -1.54 8.64
CA ILE A 64 -25.16 -1.98 9.72
C ILE A 64 -26.55 -1.35 9.62
N ARG A 65 -26.69 -0.20 8.95
CA ARG A 65 -27.94 0.49 8.64
C ARG A 65 -27.97 0.88 7.15
N PRO A 66 -29.16 1.03 6.52
CA PRO A 66 -29.24 1.48 5.14
C PRO A 66 -28.54 2.83 4.93
N LEU A 67 -27.76 2.98 3.86
CA LEU A 67 -27.11 4.27 3.53
C LEU A 67 -28.12 5.39 3.27
N SER A 68 -29.34 5.05 2.88
CA SER A 68 -30.44 6.02 2.69
C SER A 68 -30.81 6.80 3.95
N GLU A 69 -30.39 6.37 5.13
CA GLU A 69 -30.55 7.13 6.38
C GLU A 69 -29.56 8.29 6.48
N ASN A 70 -28.57 8.36 5.60
CA ASN A 70 -27.57 9.42 5.47
C ASN A 70 -26.87 9.79 6.80
N LEU A 71 -26.63 8.81 7.66
CA LEU A 71 -25.90 9.01 8.91
C LEU A 71 -24.41 9.23 8.66
N PRO A 72 -23.72 9.99 9.52
CA PRO A 72 -22.25 10.02 9.55
C PRO A 72 -21.69 8.60 9.60
N ASN A 73 -20.67 8.29 8.80
CA ASN A 73 -20.28 6.89 8.58
C ASN A 73 -18.82 6.62 8.95
N ILE A 74 -18.61 5.55 9.71
CA ILE A 74 -17.29 4.96 9.96
C ILE A 74 -17.10 3.86 8.92
N ILE A 75 -16.15 4.05 8.01
CA ILE A 75 -15.94 3.17 6.87
C ILE A 75 -14.65 2.38 7.03
N PHE A 76 -14.74 1.06 6.96
CA PHE A 76 -13.61 0.15 6.79
C PHE A 76 -13.44 -0.13 5.30
N LEU A 77 -12.39 0.47 4.71
CA LEU A 77 -12.08 0.38 3.29
C LEU A 77 -11.11 -0.77 3.02
N ASN A 78 -11.51 -1.66 2.12
CA ASN A 78 -10.74 -2.84 1.73
C ASN A 78 -10.78 -3.05 0.21
N HIS A 79 -9.74 -3.66 -0.36
CA HIS A 79 -9.77 -4.08 -1.74
C HIS A 79 -9.98 -5.59 -1.88
N ILE A 80 -10.64 -5.97 -2.99
CA ILE A 80 -11.00 -7.36 -3.30
C ILE A 80 -9.87 -8.04 -4.07
N ASP A 81 -9.18 -7.27 -4.89
CA ASP A 81 -8.16 -7.76 -5.80
C ASP A 81 -6.86 -8.16 -5.10
N VAL A 82 -6.06 -8.91 -5.81
CA VAL A 82 -4.72 -9.33 -5.41
C VAL A 82 -3.79 -9.30 -6.63
N VAL A 83 -2.48 -9.10 -6.39
CA VAL A 83 -1.46 -9.21 -7.44
C VAL A 83 -1.33 -10.64 -7.97
N PRO A 84 -0.80 -10.84 -9.19
CA PRO A 84 -0.48 -12.16 -9.73
C PRO A 84 0.44 -12.98 -8.82
N VAL A 85 0.33 -14.29 -8.87
CA VAL A 85 1.09 -15.22 -8.00
C VAL A 85 2.57 -15.35 -8.39
N GLY A 86 2.95 -14.91 -9.59
CA GLY A 86 4.28 -15.14 -10.12
C GLY A 86 4.55 -16.63 -10.39
N ASP A 87 5.76 -17.08 -10.12
CA ASP A 87 6.16 -18.47 -10.25
C ASP A 87 5.57 -19.32 -9.12
N SER A 88 4.54 -20.09 -9.43
CA SER A 88 3.82 -20.92 -8.46
C SER A 88 4.67 -22.05 -7.86
N SER A 89 5.78 -22.45 -8.51
CA SER A 89 6.68 -23.48 -8.00
C SER A 89 7.47 -23.04 -6.76
N LYS A 90 7.53 -21.72 -6.50
CA LYS A 90 8.21 -21.13 -5.34
C LYS A 90 7.32 -21.01 -4.10
N TRP A 91 6.07 -21.41 -4.18
CA TRP A 91 5.15 -21.37 -3.06
C TRP A 91 5.19 -22.66 -2.25
N SER A 92 5.20 -22.54 -0.92
CA SER A 92 5.15 -23.69 0.00
C SER A 92 3.82 -24.45 -0.10
N TYR A 93 2.73 -23.76 -0.41
CA TYR A 93 1.39 -24.32 -0.65
C TYR A 93 0.78 -23.65 -1.89
N PRO A 94 -0.18 -24.30 -2.58
CA PRO A 94 -0.83 -23.68 -3.73
C PRO A 94 -1.37 -22.27 -3.39
N PRO A 95 -1.07 -21.24 -4.19
CA PRO A 95 -1.34 -19.82 -3.83
C PRO A 95 -2.78 -19.48 -3.46
N PHE A 96 -3.75 -20.21 -3.98
CA PHE A 96 -5.17 -20.02 -3.69
C PHE A 96 -5.80 -21.18 -2.92
N SER A 97 -5.01 -21.97 -2.21
CA SER A 97 -5.55 -23.09 -1.39
C SER A 97 -6.21 -22.63 -0.10
N GLY A 98 -5.82 -21.46 0.44
CA GLY A 98 -6.25 -21.05 1.77
C GLY A 98 -5.80 -22.01 2.87
N MET A 99 -4.67 -22.71 2.68
CA MET A 99 -4.18 -23.72 3.62
C MET A 99 -4.05 -23.15 5.04
N ILE A 100 -4.64 -23.86 6.00
CA ILE A 100 -4.48 -23.56 7.42
C ILE A 100 -3.45 -24.55 7.98
N MET A 101 -2.27 -24.06 8.33
CA MET A 101 -1.16 -24.88 8.83
C MET A 101 -0.31 -24.07 9.80
N ASP A 102 0.15 -24.70 10.90
CA ASP A 102 1.01 -24.09 11.92
C ASP A 102 0.47 -22.78 12.50
N GLY A 103 -0.85 -22.70 12.71
CA GLY A 103 -1.54 -21.52 13.24
C GLY A 103 -1.59 -20.32 12.28
N ARG A 104 -1.39 -20.55 10.97
CA ARG A 104 -1.40 -19.53 9.92
C ARG A 104 -2.34 -19.92 8.80
N VAL A 105 -2.85 -18.90 8.10
CA VAL A 105 -3.57 -19.07 6.83
C VAL A 105 -2.61 -18.69 5.70
N TRP A 106 -2.37 -19.62 4.79
CA TRP A 106 -1.43 -19.46 3.69
C TRP A 106 -2.16 -19.21 2.37
N GLY A 107 -1.70 -18.22 1.62
CA GLY A 107 -2.19 -17.98 0.27
C GLY A 107 -2.00 -16.55 -0.20
N ARG A 108 -2.20 -16.30 -1.51
CA ARG A 108 -2.18 -14.98 -2.10
C ARG A 108 -3.34 -14.16 -1.54
N GLY A 109 -3.04 -12.94 -1.04
CA GLY A 109 -4.02 -12.09 -0.37
C GLY A 109 -4.23 -12.39 1.12
N ALA A 110 -3.59 -13.41 1.70
CA ALA A 110 -3.74 -13.72 3.13
C ALA A 110 -3.33 -12.55 4.04
N PHE A 111 -2.37 -11.74 3.59
CA PHE A 111 -1.93 -10.53 4.27
C PHE A 111 -2.50 -9.28 3.59
N ASP A 112 -2.25 -9.11 2.32
CA ASP A 112 -2.64 -7.99 1.48
C ASP A 112 -3.72 -8.44 0.48
N ASN A 113 -4.99 -8.09 0.67
CA ASN A 113 -5.59 -7.42 1.83
C ASN A 113 -6.72 -8.27 2.45
N LYS A 114 -7.00 -9.49 1.94
CA LYS A 114 -8.12 -10.35 2.38
C LYS A 114 -8.10 -10.64 3.88
N GLY A 115 -6.90 -10.72 4.49
CA GLY A 115 -6.74 -10.92 5.92
C GLY A 115 -7.29 -9.75 6.73
N ALA A 116 -6.86 -8.53 6.41
CA ALA A 116 -7.37 -7.31 7.02
C ALA A 116 -8.87 -7.16 6.75
N ALA A 117 -9.32 -7.43 5.52
CA ALA A 117 -10.72 -7.36 5.12
C ALA A 117 -11.63 -8.24 6.01
N ILE A 118 -11.27 -9.50 6.25
CA ILE A 118 -12.09 -10.40 7.06
C ILE A 118 -12.07 -10.00 8.53
N VAL A 119 -10.96 -9.49 9.07
CA VAL A 119 -10.91 -8.99 10.45
C VAL A 119 -11.81 -7.76 10.62
N GLN A 120 -11.75 -6.82 9.68
CA GLN A 120 -12.59 -5.63 9.70
C GLN A 120 -14.07 -5.96 9.47
N LEU A 121 -14.39 -6.86 8.52
CA LEU A 121 -15.75 -7.36 8.32
C LEU A 121 -16.30 -8.01 9.57
N ALA A 122 -15.50 -8.82 10.27
CA ALA A 122 -15.90 -9.43 11.54
C ALA A 122 -16.29 -8.35 12.58
N SER A 123 -15.56 -7.24 12.63
CA SER A 123 -15.86 -6.12 13.52
C SER A 123 -17.17 -5.42 13.14
N VAL A 124 -17.44 -5.25 11.83
CA VAL A 124 -18.72 -4.69 11.35
C VAL A 124 -19.88 -5.62 11.67
N ILE A 125 -19.74 -6.93 11.44
CA ILE A 125 -20.76 -7.91 11.79
C ILE A 125 -21.02 -7.93 13.30
N GLN A 126 -19.98 -7.87 14.11
CA GLN A 126 -20.13 -7.79 15.56
C GLN A 126 -20.87 -6.51 15.96
N SER A 127 -20.52 -5.38 15.36
CA SER A 127 -21.22 -4.11 15.59
C SER A 127 -22.71 -4.20 15.23
N ALA A 128 -23.04 -4.83 14.10
CA ALA A 128 -24.42 -5.05 13.70
C ALA A 128 -25.21 -5.87 14.74
N ARG A 129 -24.58 -6.89 15.34
CA ARG A 129 -25.19 -7.72 16.41
C ARG A 129 -25.38 -6.96 17.72
N ASP A 130 -24.35 -6.20 18.14
CA ASP A 130 -24.31 -5.50 19.43
C ASP A 130 -25.25 -4.28 19.45
N PHE A 131 -25.48 -3.69 18.29
CA PHE A 131 -26.23 -2.43 18.14
C PHE A 131 -27.55 -2.58 17.38
N LYS A 132 -28.00 -3.81 17.11
CA LYS A 132 -29.21 -4.11 16.32
C LYS A 132 -30.45 -3.34 16.77
N GLU A 133 -30.59 -3.11 18.06
CA GLU A 133 -31.76 -2.44 18.66
C GLU A 133 -31.44 -1.05 19.21
N LYS A 134 -30.24 -0.53 18.97
CA LYS A 134 -29.81 0.77 19.47
C LYS A 134 -29.89 1.83 18.39
N ASP A 135 -30.40 2.98 18.73
CA ASP A 135 -30.40 4.15 17.86
C ASP A 135 -29.00 4.83 17.92
N LEU A 136 -28.13 4.43 16.99
CA LEU A 136 -26.81 5.02 16.87
C LEU A 136 -26.88 6.29 16.02
N PRO A 137 -26.17 7.37 16.42
CA PRO A 137 -26.11 8.60 15.63
C PRO A 137 -25.14 8.50 14.43
N PHE A 138 -24.61 7.31 14.12
CA PHE A 138 -23.67 7.03 13.04
C PHE A 138 -23.91 5.63 12.46
N ASN A 139 -23.41 5.43 11.25
CA ASN A 139 -23.36 4.13 10.59
C ASN A 139 -21.97 3.51 10.68
N VAL A 140 -21.86 2.20 10.49
CA VAL A 140 -20.60 1.47 10.35
C VAL A 140 -20.66 0.65 9.07
N THR A 141 -19.70 0.83 8.18
CA THR A 141 -19.73 0.26 6.83
C THR A 141 -18.42 -0.47 6.52
N PHE A 142 -18.52 -1.66 5.98
CA PHE A 142 -17.46 -2.33 5.25
C PHE A 142 -17.59 -1.95 3.77
N LEU A 143 -16.56 -1.29 3.23
CA LEU A 143 -16.50 -0.89 1.83
C LEU A 143 -15.45 -1.75 1.10
N ALA A 144 -15.90 -2.52 0.12
CA ALA A 144 -15.06 -3.36 -0.71
C ALA A 144 -14.92 -2.76 -2.11
N VAL A 145 -13.69 -2.54 -2.56
CA VAL A 145 -13.38 -1.94 -3.87
C VAL A 145 -12.50 -2.86 -4.71
N SER A 146 -12.55 -2.68 -6.01
CA SER A 146 -11.71 -3.40 -6.97
C SER A 146 -10.42 -2.65 -7.32
N CYS A 147 -9.49 -3.34 -7.95
CA CYS A 147 -8.30 -2.86 -8.66
C CYS A 147 -7.40 -1.87 -7.88
N GLU A 148 -7.24 -2.05 -6.59
CA GLU A 148 -6.29 -1.26 -5.79
C GLU A 148 -4.86 -1.50 -6.27
N GLU A 149 -4.48 -2.74 -6.46
CA GLU A 149 -3.15 -3.19 -6.85
C GLU A 149 -2.67 -2.65 -8.22
N THR A 150 -3.62 -2.27 -9.07
CA THR A 150 -3.33 -1.68 -10.39
C THR A 150 -3.65 -0.19 -10.47
N GLN A 151 -4.14 0.41 -9.38
CA GLN A 151 -4.49 1.84 -9.29
C GLN A 151 -5.45 2.29 -10.39
N CYS A 152 -6.42 1.43 -10.77
CA CYS A 152 -7.34 1.75 -11.84
C CYS A 152 -8.41 2.78 -11.42
N GLN A 153 -9.05 3.42 -12.39
CA GLN A 153 -10.12 4.41 -12.12
C GLN A 153 -11.43 3.78 -11.65
N GLY A 154 -11.57 2.47 -11.77
CA GLY A 154 -12.79 1.73 -11.46
C GLY A 154 -12.97 1.33 -9.99
N GLY A 155 -11.93 1.44 -9.18
CA GLY A 155 -11.94 1.13 -7.75
C GLY A 155 -12.41 2.29 -6.89
N VAL A 156 -11.62 2.66 -5.90
CA VAL A 156 -11.95 3.73 -4.94
C VAL A 156 -12.25 5.08 -5.62
N ASN A 157 -11.56 5.40 -6.72
CA ASN A 157 -11.82 6.64 -7.47
C ASN A 157 -13.24 6.68 -8.01
N TYR A 158 -13.75 5.56 -8.53
CA TYR A 158 -15.14 5.46 -8.98
C TYR A 158 -16.13 5.70 -7.85
N VAL A 159 -15.89 5.07 -6.68
CA VAL A 159 -16.73 5.21 -5.49
C VAL A 159 -16.74 6.66 -4.99
N ILE A 160 -15.58 7.31 -4.90
CA ILE A 160 -15.48 8.71 -4.48
C ILE A 160 -16.25 9.64 -5.44
N ASN A 161 -16.09 9.44 -6.74
CA ASN A 161 -16.70 10.34 -7.74
C ASN A 161 -18.22 10.18 -7.84
N ASN A 162 -18.76 8.99 -7.52
CA ASN A 162 -20.18 8.68 -7.75
C ASN A 162 -21.00 8.44 -6.48
N HIS A 163 -20.37 8.03 -5.36
CA HIS A 163 -21.06 7.57 -4.15
C HIS A 163 -20.58 8.26 -2.86
N PHE A 164 -19.72 9.28 -2.94
CA PHE A 164 -19.17 9.95 -1.77
C PHE A 164 -20.24 10.52 -0.83
N ASN A 165 -21.23 11.20 -1.41
CA ASN A 165 -22.32 11.80 -0.63
C ASN A 165 -23.26 10.75 -0.02
N GLU A 166 -23.48 9.63 -0.72
CA GLU A 166 -24.28 8.51 -0.23
C GLU A 166 -23.60 7.80 0.94
N LEU A 167 -22.27 7.66 0.87
CA LEU A 167 -21.46 7.08 1.94
C LEU A 167 -21.37 7.98 3.17
N ASN A 168 -21.45 9.29 3.01
CA ASN A 168 -21.33 10.31 4.07
C ASN A 168 -20.17 10.03 5.05
N PRO A 169 -18.89 9.88 4.59
CA PRO A 169 -17.79 9.41 5.40
C PRO A 169 -17.37 10.44 6.45
N SER A 170 -17.35 10.04 7.72
CA SER A 170 -16.76 10.81 8.82
C SER A 170 -15.38 10.30 9.18
N VAL A 171 -15.18 8.98 9.14
CA VAL A 171 -13.89 8.32 9.37
C VAL A 171 -13.74 7.23 8.34
N VAL A 172 -12.56 7.15 7.72
CA VAL A 172 -12.20 6.05 6.82
C VAL A 172 -10.95 5.35 7.37
N ILE A 173 -11.05 4.05 7.58
CA ILE A 173 -9.99 3.18 8.07
C ILE A 173 -9.70 2.18 6.96
N GLY A 174 -8.53 2.30 6.33
CA GLY A 174 -8.05 1.36 5.33
C GLY A 174 -7.13 0.29 5.92
N GLU A 175 -6.34 -0.30 5.06
CA GLU A 175 -5.23 -1.16 5.48
C GLU A 175 -4.13 -0.31 6.13
N GLY A 176 -3.36 -0.94 7.01
CA GLY A 176 -2.27 -0.29 7.73
C GLY A 176 -1.02 -1.16 7.78
N PRO A 177 0.07 -0.65 8.36
CA PRO A 177 1.28 -1.43 8.54
C PRO A 177 1.01 -2.65 9.43
N PRO A 178 1.78 -3.74 9.24
CA PRO A 178 1.66 -4.92 10.08
C PRO A 178 2.04 -4.63 11.53
N GLY A 179 1.59 -5.47 12.44
CA GLY A 179 2.13 -5.49 13.80
C GLY A 179 3.60 -5.91 13.78
N LEU A 180 4.48 -5.10 14.36
CA LEU A 180 5.93 -5.29 14.36
C LEU A 180 6.44 -5.73 15.74
N LYS A 181 7.23 -6.80 15.78
CA LYS A 181 7.98 -7.25 16.96
C LYS A 181 9.45 -6.90 16.84
N GLY A 182 10.15 -6.85 17.98
CA GLY A 182 11.60 -6.59 18.01
C GLY A 182 11.98 -5.14 17.66
N ILE A 183 11.04 -4.21 17.65
CA ILE A 183 11.30 -2.78 17.44
C ILE A 183 11.88 -2.14 18.70
N LEU A 184 11.38 -2.53 19.88
CA LEU A 184 11.84 -2.04 21.17
C LEU A 184 12.95 -2.92 21.71
N GLU A 185 14.03 -2.32 22.21
CA GLU A 185 15.11 -3.04 22.89
C GLU A 185 14.74 -3.44 24.32
N THR A 186 13.87 -2.63 24.95
CA THR A 186 13.39 -2.88 26.32
C THR A 186 12.43 -4.07 26.41
N ASP A 187 11.69 -4.37 25.35
CA ASP A 187 10.80 -5.53 25.26
C ASP A 187 10.62 -5.97 23.80
N THR A 188 11.43 -6.94 23.39
CA THR A 188 11.39 -7.48 22.02
C THR A 188 10.16 -8.35 21.72
N SER A 189 9.42 -8.77 22.77
CA SER A 189 8.22 -9.60 22.62
C SER A 189 6.97 -8.77 22.32
N LEU A 190 6.97 -7.48 22.67
CA LEU A 190 5.85 -6.57 22.45
C LEU A 190 5.58 -6.38 20.96
N THR A 191 4.32 -6.57 20.57
CA THR A 191 3.87 -6.26 19.22
C THR A 191 3.37 -4.82 19.16
N LEU A 192 3.99 -4.01 18.33
CA LEU A 192 3.57 -2.63 18.07
C LEU A 192 2.66 -2.59 16.85
N PHE A 193 1.49 -1.98 17.01
CA PHE A 193 0.58 -1.68 15.91
C PHE A 193 0.64 -0.18 15.62
N GLY A 194 1.01 0.17 14.39
CA GLY A 194 1.05 1.55 13.93
C GLY A 194 -0.29 1.97 13.32
N ILE A 195 -0.65 3.24 13.54
CA ILE A 195 -1.74 3.89 12.81
C ILE A 195 -1.11 4.86 11.84
N SER A 196 -1.34 4.63 10.54
CA SER A 196 -0.82 5.51 9.49
C SER A 196 -1.75 6.71 9.31
N ILE A 197 -1.25 7.90 9.60
CA ILE A 197 -1.97 9.18 9.44
C ILE A 197 -1.51 9.97 8.22
N ALA A 198 -0.45 9.52 7.59
CA ALA A 198 0.11 10.11 6.37
C ALA A 198 0.81 9.03 5.56
N HIS A 199 0.74 9.13 4.25
CA HIS A 199 1.36 8.20 3.32
C HIS A 199 2.38 8.91 2.44
N LYS A 200 3.44 8.21 2.06
CA LYS A 200 4.33 8.64 0.99
C LYS A 200 3.57 8.56 -0.34
N ARG A 201 3.81 9.55 -1.18
CA ARG A 201 3.16 9.66 -2.48
C ARG A 201 3.94 8.88 -3.53
N PRO A 202 3.33 7.93 -4.28
CA PRO A 202 3.95 7.37 -5.46
C PRO A 202 4.24 8.46 -6.48
N PHE A 203 5.44 8.36 -7.09
CA PHE A 203 5.94 9.26 -8.12
C PHE A 203 6.80 8.45 -9.09
N TRP A 204 6.13 7.77 -10.04
CA TRP A 204 6.80 6.81 -10.92
C TRP A 204 7.40 7.52 -12.13
N LEU A 205 8.68 7.23 -12.37
CA LEU A 205 9.43 7.84 -13.45
C LEU A 205 9.80 6.80 -14.52
N LYS A 206 9.73 7.24 -15.77
CA LYS A 206 10.30 6.56 -16.93
C LYS A 206 11.45 7.40 -17.49
N LEU A 207 12.59 6.76 -17.66
CA LEU A 207 13.77 7.33 -18.29
C LEU A 207 13.99 6.66 -19.64
N GLU A 208 14.25 7.43 -20.67
CA GLU A 208 14.56 6.93 -22.01
C GLU A 208 15.82 7.62 -22.51
N LEU A 209 16.79 6.82 -22.96
CA LEU A 209 17.98 7.31 -23.62
C LEU A 209 18.08 6.66 -25.00
N GLU A 210 18.07 7.48 -26.03
CA GLU A 210 18.20 7.06 -27.42
C GLU A 210 19.42 7.72 -28.04
N LEU A 211 20.35 6.91 -28.55
CA LEU A 211 21.60 7.37 -29.16
C LEU A 211 21.84 6.59 -30.46
N PRO A 212 22.45 7.20 -31.49
CA PRO A 212 22.87 6.47 -32.68
C PRO A 212 23.79 5.29 -32.31
N THR A 213 23.58 4.15 -32.96
CA THR A 213 24.36 2.94 -32.71
C THR A 213 25.25 2.59 -33.92
N SER A 214 26.42 2.02 -33.63
CA SER A 214 27.30 1.41 -34.65
C SER A 214 26.88 -0.02 -35.01
N GLY A 215 25.87 -0.58 -34.30
CA GLY A 215 25.28 -1.88 -34.52
C GLY A 215 26.02 -3.05 -33.84
N HIS A 216 27.31 -3.25 -34.03
CA HIS A 216 28.00 -4.46 -33.54
C HIS A 216 28.92 -4.20 -32.34
N GLY A 217 28.81 -5.06 -31.32
CA GLY A 217 29.55 -4.93 -30.05
C GLY A 217 31.06 -5.13 -30.14
N SER A 218 31.57 -5.69 -31.25
CA SER A 218 33.03 -5.81 -31.48
C SER A 218 33.72 -4.47 -31.72
N VAL A 219 32.96 -3.43 -32.08
CA VAL A 219 33.41 -2.06 -32.23
C VAL A 219 32.68 -1.18 -31.22
N THR A 220 33.22 -1.11 -30.00
CA THR A 220 32.54 -0.39 -28.90
C THR A 220 32.68 1.12 -29.08
N PRO A 221 31.58 1.86 -29.29
CA PRO A 221 31.63 3.33 -29.37
C PRO A 221 31.94 3.94 -28.00
N LEU A 222 32.44 5.15 -27.97
CA LEU A 222 32.71 5.90 -26.73
C LEU A 222 31.43 6.15 -25.92
N SER A 223 30.30 6.36 -26.62
CA SER A 223 28.99 6.59 -26.04
C SER A 223 27.95 5.70 -26.73
N TYR A 224 27.08 5.08 -25.96
CA TYR A 224 25.91 4.31 -26.42
C TYR A 224 24.84 4.25 -25.31
N SER A 225 23.62 3.92 -25.67
CA SER A 225 22.44 4.09 -24.79
C SER A 225 22.58 3.35 -23.46
N ASN A 226 22.96 2.06 -23.46
CA ASN A 226 23.12 1.27 -22.24
C ASN A 226 24.19 1.86 -21.32
N LYS A 227 25.37 2.25 -21.87
CA LYS A 227 26.45 2.85 -21.06
C LYS A 227 26.02 4.16 -20.43
N GLY A 228 25.41 5.06 -21.22
CA GLY A 228 24.93 6.35 -20.73
C GLY A 228 23.86 6.19 -19.63
N MET A 229 22.92 5.27 -19.83
CA MET A 229 21.86 5.01 -18.85
C MET A 229 22.42 4.43 -17.54
N VAL A 230 23.31 3.43 -17.62
CA VAL A 230 23.92 2.81 -16.42
C VAL A 230 24.72 3.82 -15.61
N ILE A 231 25.52 4.68 -16.27
CA ILE A 231 26.30 5.72 -15.59
C ILE A 231 25.38 6.72 -14.88
N ALA A 232 24.32 7.19 -15.54
CA ALA A 232 23.36 8.13 -14.96
C ALA A 232 22.59 7.49 -13.79
N LEU A 233 22.10 6.27 -13.97
CA LEU A 233 21.38 5.55 -12.91
C LEU A 233 22.26 5.27 -11.69
N SER A 234 23.54 4.95 -11.87
CA SER A 234 24.46 4.71 -10.76
C SER A 234 24.58 5.91 -9.84
N LYS A 235 24.49 7.14 -10.36
CA LYS A 235 24.51 8.37 -9.56
C LYS A 235 23.27 8.47 -8.68
N VAL A 236 22.07 8.32 -9.24
CA VAL A 236 20.81 8.50 -8.51
C VAL A 236 20.49 7.36 -7.56
N VAL A 237 20.81 6.09 -7.90
CA VAL A 237 20.53 4.95 -7.01
C VAL A 237 21.55 4.79 -5.88
N SER A 238 22.75 5.39 -6.05
CA SER A 238 23.79 5.42 -5.00
C SER A 238 23.70 6.66 -4.12
N GLU A 239 22.85 7.62 -4.48
CA GLU A 239 22.69 8.85 -3.71
C GLU A 239 21.92 8.57 -2.42
N ASP A 240 22.53 8.89 -1.30
CA ASP A 240 21.89 8.81 0.01
C ASP A 240 20.77 9.84 0.13
N GLN A 241 19.53 9.39 0.12
CA GLN A 241 18.40 10.28 0.34
C GLN A 241 18.43 10.87 1.76
N PRO A 242 18.19 12.18 1.92
CA PRO A 242 18.19 12.81 3.23
C PRO A 242 17.06 12.29 4.12
N ILE A 243 17.38 12.11 5.41
CA ILE A 243 16.35 11.87 6.43
C ILE A 243 15.71 13.21 6.79
N GLU A 244 14.38 13.24 6.71
CA GLU A 244 13.55 14.38 7.10
C GLU A 244 12.63 14.01 8.24
N PHE A 245 12.69 14.80 9.31
CA PHE A 245 11.78 14.68 10.45
C PHE A 245 10.56 15.57 10.21
N ILE A 246 9.51 14.99 9.65
CA ILE A 246 8.20 15.64 9.49
C ILE A 246 7.32 15.31 10.71
N GLU A 247 6.20 16.02 10.90
CA GLU A 247 5.36 15.83 12.09
C GLU A 247 4.93 14.38 12.29
N ALA A 248 4.44 13.70 11.24
CA ALA A 248 3.96 12.32 11.33
C ALA A 248 5.05 11.36 11.84
N ASN A 249 6.25 11.38 11.24
CA ASN A 249 7.32 10.47 11.66
C ASN A 249 7.98 10.90 12.98
N THR A 250 7.96 12.19 13.32
CA THR A 250 8.38 12.70 14.61
C THR A 250 7.47 12.18 15.73
N GLN A 251 6.16 12.17 15.52
CA GLN A 251 5.21 11.58 16.48
C GLN A 251 5.45 10.10 16.70
N LEU A 252 5.72 9.34 15.63
CA LEU A 252 6.11 7.93 15.74
C LEU A 252 7.36 7.75 16.62
N LEU A 253 8.42 8.50 16.35
CA LEU A 253 9.66 8.42 17.14
C LEU A 253 9.42 8.80 18.61
N LYS A 254 8.65 9.85 18.88
CA LYS A 254 8.27 10.25 20.24
C LYS A 254 7.48 9.17 20.97
N ALA A 255 6.55 8.51 20.27
CA ALA A 255 5.78 7.40 20.82
C ALA A 255 6.68 6.22 21.19
N LEU A 256 7.58 5.79 20.29
CA LEU A 256 8.59 4.75 20.57
C LEU A 256 9.49 5.13 21.74
N GLY A 257 9.89 6.40 21.84
CA GLY A 257 10.70 6.91 22.92
C GLY A 257 10.08 6.81 24.32
N LYS A 258 8.74 6.62 24.43
CA LYS A 258 8.07 6.39 25.72
C LYS A 258 8.36 5.00 26.28
N PHE A 259 8.69 4.03 25.43
CA PHE A 259 8.97 2.63 25.79
C PHE A 259 10.47 2.35 25.94
N GLU A 260 11.34 3.27 25.59
CA GLU A 260 12.79 3.14 25.68
C GLU A 260 13.35 3.90 26.88
N ASN A 261 14.61 3.64 27.25
CA ASN A 261 15.27 4.24 28.41
C ASN A 261 16.51 5.06 28.02
N GLY A 262 17.00 5.89 28.95
CA GLY A 262 18.26 6.60 28.87
C GLY A 262 18.38 7.53 27.65
N ILE A 263 19.57 7.55 27.04
CA ILE A 263 19.87 8.41 25.89
C ILE A 263 19.00 8.07 24.69
N LYS A 264 18.67 6.80 24.47
CA LYS A 264 17.83 6.34 23.37
C LYS A 264 16.42 6.95 23.47
N SER A 265 15.80 6.89 24.66
CA SER A 265 14.51 7.56 24.92
C SER A 265 14.57 9.05 24.61
N SER A 266 15.60 9.73 25.12
CA SER A 266 15.79 11.17 24.89
C SER A 266 15.97 11.49 23.41
N ALA A 267 16.76 10.70 22.69
CA ALA A 267 17.01 10.90 21.26
C ALA A 267 15.72 10.74 20.43
N LEU A 268 14.93 9.69 20.71
CA LEU A 268 13.67 9.44 20.01
C LEU A 268 12.63 10.52 20.33
N LYS A 269 12.57 11.05 21.54
CA LYS A 269 11.66 12.14 21.94
C LYS A 269 12.04 13.50 21.35
N HIS A 270 13.32 13.70 21.03
CA HIS A 270 13.86 14.97 20.51
C HIS A 270 14.70 14.73 19.24
N PRO A 271 14.08 14.19 18.14
CA PRO A 271 14.82 13.71 16.97
C PRO A 271 15.59 14.81 16.24
N HIS A 272 15.08 16.04 16.22
CA HIS A 272 15.81 17.17 15.62
C HIS A 272 17.12 17.48 16.35
N THR A 273 17.10 17.46 17.69
CA THR A 273 18.27 17.73 18.52
C THR A 273 19.32 16.61 18.38
N PHE A 274 18.87 15.36 18.35
CA PHE A 274 19.73 14.18 18.31
C PHE A 274 19.89 13.61 16.88
N LYS A 275 19.66 14.40 15.84
CA LYS A 275 19.72 13.98 14.43
C LYS A 275 21.02 13.22 14.12
N GLY A 276 22.18 13.74 14.54
CA GLY A 276 23.48 13.12 14.29
C GLY A 276 23.63 11.71 14.89
N LEU A 277 22.97 11.43 16.02
CA LEU A 277 22.96 10.11 16.65
C LEU A 277 21.93 9.17 16.00
N LEU A 278 20.78 9.69 15.62
CA LEU A 278 19.67 8.90 15.10
C LEU A 278 19.87 8.47 13.65
N VAL A 279 20.33 9.37 12.79
CA VAL A 279 20.41 9.13 11.34
C VAL A 279 21.20 7.87 10.98
N PRO A 280 22.41 7.61 11.53
CA PRO A 280 23.12 6.36 11.25
C PRO A 280 22.33 5.11 11.63
N LYS A 281 21.64 5.14 12.79
CA LYS A 281 20.86 4.02 13.29
C LYS A 281 19.56 3.78 12.52
N LEU A 282 18.91 4.84 12.06
CA LEU A 282 17.72 4.75 11.22
C LEU A 282 18.05 4.16 9.85
N ARG A 283 19.24 4.47 9.29
CA ARG A 283 19.71 3.91 8.01
C ARG A 283 20.01 2.41 8.06
N GLU A 284 20.36 1.86 9.23
CA GLU A 284 20.57 0.42 9.42
C GLU A 284 19.27 -0.40 9.27
N ARG A 285 18.09 0.25 9.27
CA ARG A 285 16.77 -0.37 9.17
C ARG A 285 15.99 0.18 7.97
N PRO A 286 16.02 -0.48 6.81
CA PRO A 286 15.38 0.03 5.59
C PRO A 286 13.89 0.37 5.74
N GLU A 287 13.15 -0.43 6.51
CA GLU A 287 11.72 -0.22 6.80
C GLU A 287 11.47 1.08 7.57
N VAL A 288 12.34 1.44 8.50
CA VAL A 288 12.23 2.68 9.27
C VAL A 288 12.79 3.85 8.46
N PHE A 289 13.93 3.65 7.78
CA PHE A 289 14.52 4.65 6.90
C PHE A 289 13.53 5.12 5.84
N SER A 290 12.79 4.19 5.22
CA SER A 290 11.79 4.51 4.20
C SER A 290 10.66 5.42 4.71
N LEU A 291 10.34 5.41 6.02
CA LEU A 291 9.36 6.32 6.62
C LEU A 291 9.92 7.74 6.84
N MET A 292 11.25 7.89 6.79
CA MET A 292 11.94 9.14 7.15
C MET A 292 12.56 9.86 5.94
N SER A 293 12.46 9.29 4.73
CA SER A 293 13.11 9.83 3.53
C SER A 293 12.27 9.64 2.29
N ASN A 294 12.53 10.43 1.26
CA ASN A 294 12.12 10.05 -0.08
C ASN A 294 12.86 8.76 -0.48
N THR A 295 12.27 7.95 -1.35
CA THR A 295 12.93 6.75 -1.87
C THR A 295 12.95 6.77 -3.39
N VAL A 296 14.05 6.29 -3.97
CA VAL A 296 14.26 6.15 -5.41
C VAL A 296 14.71 4.72 -5.66
N THR A 297 13.85 3.91 -6.27
CA THR A 297 14.10 2.49 -6.51
C THR A 297 14.04 2.20 -8.01
N LEU A 298 15.16 1.73 -8.58
CA LEU A 298 15.16 1.21 -9.95
C LEU A 298 14.44 -0.13 -9.99
N THR A 299 13.30 -0.19 -10.68
CA THR A 299 12.46 -1.39 -10.76
C THR A 299 12.58 -2.13 -12.08
N SER A 300 13.00 -1.44 -13.15
CA SER A 300 13.23 -2.07 -14.46
C SER A 300 14.32 -1.35 -15.23
N LEU A 301 15.14 -2.13 -15.94
CA LEU A 301 16.13 -1.63 -16.90
C LEU A 301 16.09 -2.53 -18.13
N GLN A 302 15.75 -1.96 -19.28
CA GLN A 302 15.51 -2.72 -20.51
C GLN A 302 16.21 -2.05 -21.68
N SER A 303 16.77 -2.88 -22.57
CA SER A 303 17.26 -2.48 -23.89
C SER A 303 16.23 -2.89 -24.96
N GLU A 304 16.25 -2.20 -26.10
CA GLU A 304 15.40 -2.56 -27.24
C GLU A 304 15.72 -3.95 -27.82
N THR A 305 16.89 -4.51 -27.52
CA THR A 305 17.34 -5.81 -28.00
C THR A 305 17.99 -6.62 -26.88
N ASN A 306 17.81 -7.96 -26.94
CA ASN A 306 18.49 -8.93 -26.08
C ASN A 306 19.63 -9.66 -26.83
N THR A 307 19.97 -9.24 -28.06
CA THR A 307 21.03 -9.85 -28.86
C THR A 307 22.37 -9.43 -28.31
N VAL A 308 23.20 -10.38 -27.86
CA VAL A 308 24.44 -10.14 -27.11
C VAL A 308 25.47 -9.29 -27.86
N ASN A 309 25.56 -9.45 -29.16
CA ASN A 309 26.56 -8.76 -30.01
C ASN A 309 26.01 -7.50 -30.70
N LEU A 310 24.80 -7.06 -30.36
CA LEU A 310 24.20 -5.85 -30.91
C LEU A 310 24.19 -4.72 -29.86
N ILE A 311 24.66 -3.54 -30.25
CA ILE A 311 24.59 -2.35 -29.41
C ILE A 311 23.21 -1.71 -29.60
N PRO A 312 22.37 -1.63 -28.54
CA PRO A 312 21.04 -1.04 -28.66
C PRO A 312 21.11 0.46 -28.89
N SER A 313 20.21 1.01 -29.67
CA SER A 313 20.03 2.44 -29.85
C SER A 313 19.25 3.07 -28.69
N LYS A 314 18.39 2.28 -28.04
CA LYS A 314 17.49 2.75 -26.97
C LYS A 314 17.60 1.91 -25.71
N THR A 315 17.62 2.60 -24.56
CA THR A 315 17.53 2.01 -23.23
C THR A 315 16.42 2.70 -22.44
N THR A 316 15.61 1.92 -21.75
CA THR A 316 14.52 2.41 -20.91
C THR A 316 14.72 1.93 -19.47
N ALA A 317 14.53 2.83 -18.51
CA ALA A 317 14.51 2.51 -17.09
C ALA A 317 13.19 2.97 -16.45
N LEU A 318 12.69 2.19 -15.50
CA LEU A 318 11.53 2.54 -14.68
C LEU A 318 11.97 2.64 -13.22
N LEU A 319 11.50 3.70 -12.56
CA LEU A 319 11.81 3.94 -11.15
C LEU A 319 10.51 4.16 -10.36
N ASP A 320 10.38 3.43 -9.26
CA ASP A 320 9.40 3.72 -8.22
C ASP A 320 10.02 4.70 -7.22
N CYS A 321 9.62 5.96 -7.33
CA CYS A 321 9.94 6.97 -6.33
C CYS A 321 8.76 7.13 -5.38
N ARG A 322 9.04 7.27 -4.08
CA ARG A 322 8.03 7.56 -3.06
C ARG A 322 8.42 8.83 -2.32
N LEU A 323 7.59 9.86 -2.43
CA LEU A 323 7.85 11.17 -1.85
C LEU A 323 7.19 11.32 -0.49
N LEU A 324 7.87 11.91 0.47
CA LEU A 324 7.28 12.32 1.74
C LEU A 324 6.13 13.32 1.48
N PRO A 325 5.12 13.40 2.36
CA PRO A 325 3.96 14.26 2.17
C PRO A 325 4.30 15.73 1.91
N ASN A 326 5.36 16.24 2.57
CA ASN A 326 5.83 17.63 2.48
C ASN A 326 6.81 17.90 1.33
N THR A 327 7.23 16.87 0.59
CA THR A 327 8.21 17.05 -0.50
C THR A 327 7.60 17.86 -1.65
N ASN A 328 8.30 18.93 -2.04
CA ASN A 328 7.95 19.66 -3.25
C ASN A 328 8.28 18.81 -4.48
N ARG A 329 7.28 18.50 -5.27
CA ARG A 329 7.34 17.62 -6.44
C ARG A 329 8.28 18.15 -7.52
N ASP A 330 8.21 19.45 -7.81
CA ASP A 330 8.97 20.05 -8.91
C ASP A 330 10.45 20.20 -8.52
N GLU A 331 10.70 20.54 -7.26
CA GLU A 331 12.06 20.58 -6.72
C GLU A 331 12.70 19.19 -6.72
N PHE A 332 11.97 18.16 -6.28
CA PHE A 332 12.44 16.78 -6.34
C PHE A 332 12.82 16.38 -7.77
N LEU A 333 11.92 16.63 -8.74
CA LEU A 333 12.16 16.28 -10.14
C LEU A 333 13.35 17.04 -10.74
N ALA A 334 13.51 18.32 -10.39
CA ALA A 334 14.65 19.13 -10.83
C ALA A 334 15.98 18.59 -10.27
N ASN A 335 16.02 18.29 -8.97
CA ASN A 335 17.18 17.70 -8.32
C ASN A 335 17.51 16.31 -8.89
N PHE A 336 16.48 15.46 -9.09
CA PHE A 336 16.64 14.16 -9.71
C PHE A 336 17.27 14.25 -11.11
N LYS A 337 16.78 15.14 -11.98
CA LYS A 337 17.35 15.38 -13.31
C LYS A 337 18.79 15.86 -13.23
N LYS A 338 19.09 16.74 -12.29
CA LYS A 338 20.45 17.22 -12.06
C LYS A 338 21.39 16.09 -11.62
N SER A 339 20.94 15.20 -10.75
CA SER A 339 21.73 14.04 -10.29
C SER A 339 21.99 13.02 -11.39
N LEU A 340 21.09 12.88 -12.39
CA LEU A 340 21.36 12.06 -13.57
C LEU A 340 22.59 12.54 -14.37
N ASP A 341 22.85 13.84 -14.36
CA ASP A 341 23.96 14.49 -15.06
C ASP A 341 24.08 14.03 -16.52
N ASN A 342 22.94 13.96 -17.22
CA ASN A 342 22.86 13.59 -18.63
C ASN A 342 21.58 14.14 -19.26
N ASP A 343 21.70 15.26 -19.94
CA ASP A 343 20.56 15.97 -20.57
C ASP A 343 19.93 15.22 -21.75
N SER A 344 20.61 14.20 -22.29
CA SER A 344 20.05 13.35 -23.35
C SER A 344 19.01 12.36 -22.83
N ILE A 345 18.93 12.15 -21.52
CA ILE A 345 17.92 11.27 -20.91
C ILE A 345 16.59 12.01 -20.82
N LYS A 346 15.60 11.51 -21.56
CA LYS A 346 14.23 11.97 -21.43
C LYS A 346 13.60 11.37 -20.16
N VAL A 347 13.20 12.24 -19.21
CA VAL A 347 12.52 11.86 -17.98
C VAL A 347 11.04 12.22 -18.11
N SER A 348 10.16 11.23 -17.93
CA SER A 348 8.71 11.42 -17.93
C SER A 348 8.09 10.85 -16.67
N VAL A 349 7.05 11.52 -16.14
CA VAL A 349 6.24 11.03 -15.03
C VAL A 349 5.19 10.09 -15.59
N MET A 350 5.16 8.84 -15.12
CA MET A 350 4.18 7.84 -15.53
C MET A 350 2.93 7.88 -14.67
N TYR A 351 3.15 8.06 -13.37
CA TYR A 351 2.11 8.10 -12.37
C TYR A 351 2.52 8.97 -11.20
N GLU A 352 1.61 9.75 -10.69
CA GLU A 352 1.77 10.51 -9.46
C GLU A 352 0.42 10.68 -8.76
N THR A 353 0.43 10.74 -7.43
CA THR A 353 -0.72 11.19 -6.65
C THR A 353 -0.56 12.65 -6.24
N PRO A 354 -1.66 13.41 -6.18
CA PRO A 354 -1.60 14.79 -5.70
C PRO A 354 -1.09 14.87 -4.26
N PRO A 355 -0.57 16.01 -3.82
CA PRO A 355 -0.26 16.25 -2.42
C PRO A 355 -1.50 15.97 -1.55
N MET A 356 -1.34 15.12 -0.54
CA MET A 356 -2.39 14.85 0.43
C MET A 356 -2.01 15.50 1.75
N GLN A 357 -3.00 16.10 2.41
CA GLN A 357 -2.83 16.48 3.80
C GLN A 357 -2.80 15.21 4.67
N PRO A 358 -2.00 15.19 5.74
CA PRO A 358 -2.15 14.16 6.76
C PRO A 358 -3.61 14.08 7.23
N SER A 359 -4.04 12.89 7.62
CA SER A 359 -5.35 12.73 8.26
C SER A 359 -5.49 13.72 9.40
N SER A 360 -6.72 14.21 9.61
CA SER A 360 -7.04 15.22 10.60
C SER A 360 -6.46 14.87 11.97
N ASP A 361 -6.28 15.92 12.75
CA ASP A 361 -5.75 15.88 14.11
C ASP A 361 -6.33 14.69 14.91
N THR A 362 -5.46 13.79 15.23
CA THR A 362 -5.79 12.55 15.95
C THR A 362 -6.23 12.78 17.38
N THR A 363 -6.12 13.99 17.89
CA THR A 363 -6.42 14.34 19.29
C THR A 363 -7.85 14.06 19.71
N ASN A 364 -8.80 14.02 18.78
CA ASN A 364 -10.21 13.76 19.06
C ASN A 364 -10.62 12.29 19.00
N PHE A 365 -9.72 11.39 18.53
CA PHE A 365 -10.01 9.98 18.34
C PHE A 365 -9.09 9.03 19.13
N TYR A 366 -8.02 9.52 19.76
CA TYR A 366 -7.01 8.70 20.45
C TYR A 366 -6.72 9.18 21.86
#